data_8725c87dc9c7208f2da5e45c098ae170
#
_entry.id   8725c87dc9c7208f2da5e45c098ae170
#
_cell.length_a   1.000
_cell.length_b   1.000
_cell.length_c   1.000
_cell.angle_alpha   90.00
_cell.angle_beta   90.00
_cell.angle_gamma   90.00
#
_symmetry.space_group_name_H-M   'P 1'
#
loop_
_entity.id
_entity.type
_entity.pdbx_description
1 polymer ?
#
loop_
_entity_poly.entity_id
_entity_poly.type
_entity_poly.pdbx_seq_one_letter_code
_entity_poly.pdbx_strand_id
1 'polypeptide(L)'
;PRRWFDTGPHAPKAVVVHDTTGYGKKPRLPQADAIIYEAHVRGLTRHPSSARLADLLAGVPGFEAVASIPPELRGTYRAAGMMAPYLRALGYTTIELLPVHEFANGSSPEEPPEADTEPRGNYWGYMTYGFFAPDRRYAHDRTFGGPTREFKAMVAAFHEAGLEVYLDVVYNHTGEGGLFQHPERPGELDLDKAELLAFRGLDYAGYYALVREDP
;
A
#
# COMPACT_ATOMS: atom_id res chain seq x y z
N PRO A 1 -21.09 16.60 19.44
CA PRO A 1 -22.29 15.80 19.66
C PRO A 1 -22.08 14.31 19.46
N ARG A 2 -21.08 13.85 18.63
CA ARG A 2 -20.81 12.41 18.40
C ARG A 2 -19.98 11.71 19.48
N ARG A 3 -19.55 12.40 20.52
CA ARG A 3 -18.73 11.85 21.61
C ARG A 3 -19.36 10.62 22.30
N TRP A 4 -20.67 10.45 22.17
CA TRP A 4 -21.44 9.38 22.78
C TRP A 4 -21.82 8.26 21.82
N PHE A 5 -21.44 8.37 20.54
CA PHE A 5 -21.71 7.33 19.58
C PHE A 5 -20.62 6.25 19.68
N ASP A 6 -21.03 5.02 19.87
CA ASP A 6 -20.11 3.89 19.84
C ASP A 6 -19.67 3.63 18.38
N THR A 7 -18.46 4.05 18.06
CA THR A 7 -17.86 3.83 16.74
C THR A 7 -17.29 2.43 16.58
N GLY A 8 -17.22 1.65 17.65
CA GLY A 8 -16.65 0.31 17.66
C GLY A 8 -17.18 -0.61 16.57
N PRO A 9 -18.49 -0.70 16.32
CA PRO A 9 -19.05 -1.53 15.24
C PRO A 9 -18.69 -1.07 13.83
N HIS A 10 -18.39 0.21 13.65
CA HIS A 10 -18.19 0.86 12.33
C HIS A 10 -16.73 1.14 11.99
N ALA A 11 -15.87 1.26 13.00
CA ALA A 11 -14.46 1.53 12.80
C ALA A 11 -13.73 0.34 12.15
N PRO A 12 -12.70 0.59 11.32
CA PRO A 12 -11.80 -0.45 10.85
C PRO A 12 -11.24 -1.27 12.00
N LYS A 13 -11.15 -2.58 11.81
CA LYS A 13 -10.65 -3.50 12.85
C LYS A 13 -9.17 -3.77 12.63
N ALA A 14 -8.41 -3.71 13.72
CA ALA A 14 -7.04 -4.17 13.75
C ALA A 14 -6.95 -5.57 14.38
N VAL A 15 -5.93 -6.32 14.02
CA VAL A 15 -5.59 -7.61 14.63
C VAL A 15 -4.25 -7.53 15.31
N VAL A 16 -4.16 -8.09 16.50
CA VAL A 16 -2.87 -8.31 17.16
C VAL A 16 -2.22 -9.53 16.53
N VAL A 17 -1.04 -9.35 15.96
CA VAL A 17 -0.27 -10.44 15.34
C VAL A 17 1.08 -10.57 16.02
N HIS A 18 1.55 -11.82 16.13
CA HIS A 18 2.93 -12.11 16.47
C HIS A 18 3.64 -12.48 15.17
N ASP A 19 4.41 -11.54 14.63
CA ASP A 19 5.10 -11.73 13.36
C ASP A 19 6.61 -11.84 13.56
N THR A 20 7.17 -12.97 13.13
CA THR A 20 8.61 -13.28 13.17
C THR A 20 9.23 -13.28 11.77
N THR A 21 8.48 -12.90 10.74
CA THR A 21 8.96 -12.88 9.36
C THR A 21 10.06 -11.84 9.18
N GLY A 22 11.21 -12.26 8.69
CA GLY A 22 12.30 -11.36 8.31
C GLY A 22 12.05 -10.71 6.94
N TYR A 23 12.75 -9.63 6.68
CA TYR A 23 12.74 -8.92 5.38
C TYR A 23 14.11 -9.00 4.68
N GLY A 24 14.92 -10.00 5.03
CA GLY A 24 16.24 -10.22 4.46
C GLY A 24 17.27 -9.17 4.91
N LYS A 25 18.42 -9.21 4.26
CA LYS A 25 19.51 -8.25 4.52
C LYS A 25 19.46 -7.15 3.45
N LYS A 26 19.13 -5.92 3.87
CA LYS A 26 19.12 -4.77 2.98
C LYS A 26 20.49 -4.60 2.29
N PRO A 27 20.55 -4.48 0.97
CA PRO A 27 21.74 -4.06 0.25
C PRO A 27 22.20 -2.67 0.75
N ARG A 28 23.48 -2.40 0.63
CA ARG A 28 24.04 -1.07 0.93
C ARG A 28 24.59 -0.49 -0.36
N LEU A 29 23.85 0.44 -0.93
CA LEU A 29 24.23 1.15 -2.14
C LEU A 29 24.50 2.61 -1.80
N PRO A 30 25.57 3.22 -2.35
CA PRO A 30 25.71 4.67 -2.31
C PRO A 30 24.53 5.30 -3.05
N GLN A 31 23.95 6.37 -2.50
CA GLN A 31 22.80 7.03 -3.11
C GLN A 31 23.08 7.52 -4.54
N ALA A 32 24.32 7.89 -4.82
CA ALA A 32 24.75 8.31 -6.15
C ALA A 32 24.69 7.19 -7.22
N ASP A 33 24.67 5.93 -6.79
CA ASP A 33 24.60 4.75 -7.67
C ASP A 33 23.18 4.18 -7.79
N ALA A 34 22.20 4.85 -7.17
CA ALA A 34 20.82 4.40 -7.21
C ALA A 34 20.19 4.62 -8.59
N ILE A 35 19.73 3.53 -9.20
CA ILE A 35 18.90 3.54 -10.41
C ILE A 35 17.54 3.00 -9.97
N ILE A 36 16.58 3.91 -9.86
CA ILE A 36 15.28 3.64 -9.23
C ILE A 36 14.26 3.25 -10.29
N TYR A 37 13.49 2.21 -10.01
CA TYR A 37 12.30 1.84 -10.74
C TYR A 37 11.08 2.07 -9.83
N GLU A 38 10.27 3.06 -10.18
CA GLU A 38 9.01 3.33 -9.48
C GLU A 38 7.91 2.38 -10.00
N ALA A 39 7.19 1.75 -9.09
CA ALA A 39 6.15 0.79 -9.44
C ALA A 39 4.99 0.78 -8.45
N HIS A 40 3.80 0.57 -8.99
CA HIS A 40 2.62 0.19 -8.21
C HIS A 40 2.60 -1.33 -8.05
N VAL A 41 2.49 -1.85 -6.82
CA VAL A 41 2.53 -3.30 -6.54
C VAL A 41 1.58 -4.09 -7.43
N ARG A 42 0.34 -3.63 -7.54
CA ARG A 42 -0.68 -4.27 -8.37
C ARG A 42 -0.39 -4.11 -9.85
N GLY A 43 -0.03 -2.92 -10.30
CA GLY A 43 0.23 -2.61 -11.71
C GLY A 43 1.40 -3.41 -12.28
N LEU A 44 2.43 -3.66 -11.48
CA LEU A 44 3.67 -4.29 -11.91
C LEU A 44 3.49 -5.66 -12.58
N THR A 45 2.50 -6.44 -12.14
CA THR A 45 2.30 -7.82 -12.63
C THR A 45 0.93 -8.10 -13.21
N ARG A 46 0.03 -7.10 -13.33
CA ARG A 46 -1.36 -7.32 -13.79
C ARG A 46 -1.48 -7.64 -15.28
N HIS A 47 -0.55 -7.16 -16.10
CA HIS A 47 -0.61 -7.40 -17.53
C HIS A 47 -0.51 -8.93 -17.84
N PRO A 48 -1.30 -9.47 -18.76
CA PRO A 48 -1.31 -10.92 -19.05
C PRO A 48 0.05 -11.49 -19.47
N SER A 49 0.93 -10.68 -20.06
CA SER A 49 2.27 -11.12 -20.45
C SER A 49 3.14 -11.57 -19.26
N SER A 50 2.83 -11.12 -18.05
CA SER A 50 3.56 -11.55 -16.84
C SER A 50 3.45 -13.06 -16.62
N ALA A 51 2.35 -13.69 -17.03
CA ALA A 51 2.16 -15.15 -16.95
C ALA A 51 3.03 -15.95 -17.95
N ARG A 52 3.69 -15.26 -18.87
CA ARG A 52 4.56 -15.86 -19.90
C ARG A 52 5.96 -15.25 -19.89
N LEU A 53 6.34 -14.61 -18.80
CA LEU A 53 7.57 -13.82 -18.76
C LEU A 53 8.81 -14.67 -19.00
N ALA A 54 8.90 -15.85 -18.42
CA ALA A 54 9.99 -16.78 -18.65
C ALA A 54 10.09 -17.21 -20.12
N ASP A 55 8.95 -17.48 -20.77
CA ASP A 55 8.91 -17.88 -22.18
C ASP A 55 9.34 -16.72 -23.10
N LEU A 56 8.86 -15.50 -22.79
CA LEU A 56 9.19 -14.30 -23.56
C LEU A 56 10.67 -13.92 -23.49
N LEU A 57 11.34 -14.29 -22.41
CA LEU A 57 12.75 -13.99 -22.15
C LEU A 57 13.66 -15.20 -22.37
N ALA A 58 13.13 -16.31 -22.85
CA ALA A 58 13.89 -17.53 -23.09
C ALA A 58 15.07 -17.25 -24.06
N GLY A 59 16.27 -17.58 -23.63
CA GLY A 59 17.50 -17.35 -24.41
C GLY A 59 18.04 -15.92 -24.40
N VAL A 60 17.42 -15.01 -23.65
CA VAL A 60 17.96 -13.66 -23.46
C VAL A 60 19.00 -13.69 -22.34
N PRO A 61 20.29 -13.37 -22.61
CA PRO A 61 21.33 -13.43 -21.60
C PRO A 61 21.05 -12.51 -20.40
N GLY A 62 21.24 -13.05 -19.19
CA GLY A 62 21.03 -12.32 -17.93
C GLY A 62 19.61 -12.42 -17.36
N PHE A 63 18.66 -13.06 -18.07
CA PHE A 63 17.27 -13.22 -17.62
C PHE A 63 16.94 -14.66 -17.23
N GLU A 64 17.92 -15.54 -17.05
CA GLU A 64 17.76 -16.96 -16.81
C GLU A 64 17.01 -17.24 -15.48
N ALA A 65 17.10 -16.32 -14.52
CA ALA A 65 16.44 -16.44 -13.21
C ALA A 65 15.00 -15.89 -13.20
N VAL A 66 14.52 -15.34 -14.32
CA VAL A 66 13.18 -14.73 -14.38
C VAL A 66 12.11 -15.81 -14.54
N ALA A 67 11.16 -15.83 -13.62
CA ALA A 67 10.03 -16.74 -13.64
C ALA A 67 8.75 -16.07 -14.19
N SER A 68 7.88 -16.88 -14.79
CA SER A 68 6.52 -16.46 -15.13
C SER A 68 5.67 -16.33 -13.86
N ILE A 69 4.79 -15.34 -13.85
CA ILE A 69 3.93 -15.05 -12.71
C ILE A 69 2.63 -15.86 -12.85
N PRO A 70 2.31 -16.74 -11.87
CA PRO A 70 1.02 -17.44 -11.86
C PRO A 70 -0.15 -16.46 -11.92
N PRO A 71 -1.17 -16.72 -12.75
CA PRO A 71 -2.30 -15.79 -12.93
C PRO A 71 -2.99 -15.37 -11.63
N GLU A 72 -3.12 -16.29 -10.66
CA GLU A 72 -3.72 -16.08 -9.36
C GLU A 72 -2.92 -15.20 -8.43
N LEU A 73 -1.62 -15.03 -8.69
CA LEU A 73 -0.74 -14.16 -7.90
C LEU A 73 -0.61 -12.75 -8.48
N ARG A 74 -1.06 -12.52 -9.71
CA ARG A 74 -0.89 -11.22 -10.36
C ARG A 74 -1.50 -10.07 -9.56
N GLY A 75 -0.72 -9.03 -9.36
CA GLY A 75 -1.12 -7.84 -8.60
C GLY A 75 -0.93 -7.96 -7.09
N THR A 76 -0.23 -8.99 -6.62
CA THR A 76 0.05 -9.18 -5.19
C THR A 76 1.49 -8.86 -4.82
N TYR A 77 1.76 -8.71 -3.52
CA TYR A 77 3.13 -8.59 -2.98
C TYR A 77 3.99 -9.77 -3.42
N ARG A 78 3.43 -10.98 -3.39
CA ARG A 78 4.14 -12.19 -3.81
C ARG A 78 4.59 -12.11 -5.27
N ALA A 79 3.70 -11.70 -6.16
CA ALA A 79 4.03 -11.51 -7.56
C ALA A 79 5.06 -10.39 -7.77
N ALA A 80 4.94 -9.28 -7.03
CA ALA A 80 5.91 -8.20 -7.08
C ALA A 80 7.32 -8.68 -6.69
N GLY A 81 7.45 -9.48 -5.62
CA GLY A 81 8.71 -10.10 -5.22
C GLY A 81 9.30 -11.00 -6.30
N MET A 82 8.48 -11.73 -7.07
CA MET A 82 8.94 -12.56 -8.19
C MET A 82 9.53 -11.75 -9.35
N MET A 83 9.25 -10.43 -9.42
CA MET A 83 9.86 -9.55 -10.41
C MET A 83 11.29 -9.10 -10.06
N ALA A 84 11.79 -9.41 -8.87
CA ALA A 84 13.12 -8.97 -8.43
C ALA A 84 14.25 -9.39 -9.39
N PRO A 85 14.35 -10.64 -9.87
CA PRO A 85 15.37 -11.03 -10.86
C PRO A 85 15.25 -10.25 -12.19
N TYR A 86 14.01 -9.97 -12.63
CA TYR A 86 13.76 -9.22 -13.86
C TYR A 86 14.27 -7.78 -13.75
N LEU A 87 13.92 -7.07 -12.68
CA LEU A 87 14.35 -5.70 -12.47
C LEU A 87 15.86 -5.62 -12.29
N ARG A 88 16.44 -6.59 -11.59
CA ARG A 88 17.90 -6.66 -11.43
C ARG A 88 18.61 -6.87 -12.77
N ALA A 89 18.10 -7.76 -13.62
CA ALA A 89 18.64 -8.02 -14.95
C ALA A 89 18.56 -6.80 -15.87
N LEU A 90 17.54 -5.95 -15.71
CA LEU A 90 17.44 -4.66 -16.41
C LEU A 90 18.43 -3.60 -15.91
N GLY A 91 19.15 -3.87 -14.80
CA GLY A 91 20.17 -2.94 -14.26
C GLY A 91 19.67 -2.01 -13.17
N TYR A 92 18.42 -2.14 -12.72
CA TYR A 92 17.93 -1.37 -11.57
C TYR A 92 18.62 -1.82 -10.28
N THR A 93 18.78 -0.89 -9.36
CA THR A 93 19.37 -1.11 -8.04
C THR A 93 18.38 -0.89 -6.91
N THR A 94 17.30 -0.23 -7.20
CA THR A 94 16.28 0.16 -6.24
C THR A 94 14.90 0.05 -6.87
N ILE A 95 13.94 -0.47 -6.10
CA ILE A 95 12.52 -0.33 -6.43
C ILE A 95 11.88 0.66 -5.45
N GLU A 96 11.14 1.62 -5.98
CA GLU A 96 10.27 2.51 -5.21
C GLU A 96 8.83 2.07 -5.39
N LEU A 97 8.17 1.76 -4.29
CA LEU A 97 6.78 1.30 -4.31
C LEU A 97 5.85 2.46 -4.01
N LEU A 98 4.92 2.75 -4.92
CA LEU A 98 3.75 3.59 -4.65
C LEU A 98 3.06 3.11 -3.37
N PRO A 99 2.23 3.94 -2.71
CA PRO A 99 1.76 3.68 -1.35
C PRO A 99 1.24 2.26 -1.14
N VAL A 100 1.83 1.58 -0.19
CA VAL A 100 1.54 0.18 0.17
C VAL A 100 0.89 0.06 1.55
N HIS A 101 0.70 1.17 2.24
CA HIS A 101 0.04 1.22 3.53
C HIS A 101 -1.47 1.04 3.37
N GLU A 102 -2.13 0.55 4.40
CA GLU A 102 -3.59 0.46 4.42
C GLU A 102 -4.21 1.83 4.19
N PHE A 103 -5.07 1.97 3.19
CA PHE A 103 -5.66 3.23 2.78
C PHE A 103 -7.15 3.08 2.43
N ALA A 104 -7.88 4.21 2.45
CA ALA A 104 -9.27 4.26 2.05
C ALA A 104 -9.42 3.97 0.55
N ASN A 105 -10.19 2.94 0.21
CA ASN A 105 -10.38 2.51 -1.18
C ASN A 105 -11.46 3.30 -1.92
N GLY A 106 -12.53 3.68 -1.24
CA GLY A 106 -13.62 4.45 -1.82
C GLY A 106 -13.30 5.93 -1.91
N SER A 107 -13.69 6.55 -2.99
CA SER A 107 -13.80 8.01 -3.10
C SER A 107 -15.16 8.51 -2.59
N SER A 108 -16.05 7.59 -2.19
CA SER A 108 -17.40 7.86 -1.72
C SER A 108 -17.73 7.02 -0.48
N PRO A 109 -18.40 7.60 0.53
CA PRO A 109 -18.91 6.86 1.68
C PRO A 109 -19.92 5.76 1.31
N GLU A 110 -20.42 5.77 0.08
CA GLU A 110 -21.42 4.83 -0.42
C GLU A 110 -20.81 3.56 -1.03
N GLU A 111 -19.50 3.54 -1.29
CA GLU A 111 -18.82 2.35 -1.77
C GLU A 111 -18.30 1.53 -0.58
N PRO A 112 -18.74 0.26 -0.45
CA PRO A 112 -18.23 -0.58 0.63
C PRO A 112 -16.71 -0.76 0.47
N PRO A 113 -15.93 -0.69 1.57
CA PRO A 113 -14.46 -0.79 1.55
C PRO A 113 -13.94 -2.14 1.01
N GLU A 114 -14.83 -3.09 0.77
CA GLU A 114 -14.52 -4.45 0.34
C GLU A 114 -14.77 -4.72 -1.15
N ALA A 115 -15.22 -3.74 -1.92
CA ALA A 115 -15.39 -3.93 -3.35
C ALA A 115 -14.00 -4.07 -4.01
N ASP A 116 -13.51 -5.28 -4.04
CA ASP A 116 -12.30 -5.72 -4.77
C ASP A 116 -12.54 -5.65 -6.31
N THR A 117 -13.59 -4.95 -6.71
CA THR A 117 -14.05 -4.84 -8.08
C THR A 117 -13.40 -3.65 -8.75
N GLU A 118 -12.38 -3.96 -9.55
CA GLU A 118 -11.88 -3.09 -10.61
C GLU A 118 -13.00 -2.42 -11.42
N PRO A 119 -12.83 -1.18 -11.80
CA PRO A 119 -11.72 -0.22 -11.72
C PRO A 119 -12.03 1.06 -10.93
N ARG A 120 -12.85 1.02 -9.89
CA ARG A 120 -13.48 2.22 -9.29
C ARG A 120 -12.97 2.62 -7.92
N GLY A 121 -11.89 2.06 -7.43
CA GLY A 121 -11.33 2.44 -6.15
C GLY A 121 -10.18 3.45 -6.25
N ASN A 122 -9.68 3.88 -5.11
CA ASN A 122 -8.45 4.64 -5.00
C ASN A 122 -7.26 3.77 -5.44
N TYR A 123 -6.88 3.86 -6.70
CA TYR A 123 -5.80 3.04 -7.28
C TYR A 123 -4.43 3.42 -6.69
N TRP A 124 -4.20 4.70 -6.46
CA TRP A 124 -2.88 5.22 -6.11
C TRP A 124 -2.51 5.07 -4.63
N GLY A 125 -3.49 4.99 -3.74
CA GLY A 125 -3.26 4.74 -2.32
C GLY A 125 -2.88 5.97 -1.47
N TYR A 126 -3.00 7.19 -1.99
CA TYR A 126 -2.60 8.41 -1.28
C TYR A 126 -3.61 8.90 -0.20
N MET A 127 -4.36 7.98 0.40
CA MET A 127 -5.30 8.25 1.49
C MET A 127 -5.06 7.29 2.65
N THR A 128 -3.83 7.27 3.14
CA THR A 128 -3.37 6.34 4.17
C THR A 128 -4.06 6.60 5.51
N TYR A 129 -4.56 5.53 6.13
CA TYR A 129 -5.03 5.54 7.51
C TYR A 129 -4.30 4.54 8.41
N GLY A 130 -3.58 3.59 7.86
CA GLY A 130 -2.82 2.60 8.59
C GLY A 130 -1.33 2.62 8.24
N PHE A 131 -0.58 3.61 8.73
CA PHE A 131 0.83 3.83 8.36
C PHE A 131 1.78 2.67 8.70
N PHE A 132 1.39 1.75 9.56
CA PHE A 132 2.20 0.59 9.95
C PHE A 132 1.60 -0.75 9.51
N ALA A 133 0.57 -0.71 8.65
CA ALA A 133 -0.08 -1.90 8.15
C ALA A 133 0.03 -1.96 6.62
N PRO A 134 0.58 -3.05 6.03
CA PRO A 134 0.53 -3.27 4.61
C PRO A 134 -0.90 -3.47 4.13
N ASP A 135 -1.27 -2.85 3.01
CA ASP A 135 -2.61 -2.97 2.46
C ASP A 135 -2.94 -4.43 2.10
N ARG A 136 -4.01 -4.94 2.72
CA ARG A 136 -4.45 -6.33 2.57
C ARG A 136 -4.89 -6.68 1.16
N ARG A 137 -5.28 -5.68 0.34
CA ARG A 137 -5.73 -5.90 -1.05
C ARG A 137 -4.60 -6.35 -1.97
N TYR A 138 -3.37 -6.03 -1.63
CA TYR A 138 -2.19 -6.49 -2.36
C TYR A 138 -1.65 -7.85 -1.87
N ALA A 139 -2.26 -8.46 -0.87
CA ALA A 139 -1.85 -9.77 -0.39
C ALA A 139 -2.65 -10.90 -1.05
N HIS A 140 -1.97 -11.99 -1.41
CA HIS A 140 -2.61 -13.26 -1.77
C HIS A 140 -3.06 -14.00 -0.51
N ASP A 141 -2.21 -14.01 0.54
CA ASP A 141 -2.56 -14.55 1.85
C ASP A 141 -3.40 -13.54 2.64
N ARG A 142 -4.72 -13.78 2.69
CA ARG A 142 -5.70 -12.97 3.42
C ARG A 142 -5.91 -13.41 4.87
N THR A 143 -5.14 -14.35 5.39
CA THR A 143 -5.21 -14.77 6.81
C THR A 143 -4.65 -13.69 7.74
N PHE A 144 -4.97 -13.77 9.03
CA PHE A 144 -4.44 -12.83 10.02
C PHE A 144 -2.91 -12.78 9.98
N GLY A 145 -2.35 -11.60 9.80
CA GLY A 145 -0.93 -11.37 9.60
C GLY A 145 -0.39 -11.76 8.23
N GLY A 146 -1.21 -12.35 7.35
CA GLY A 146 -0.84 -12.72 5.98
C GLY A 146 -0.26 -11.56 5.17
N PRO A 147 -0.94 -10.39 5.11
CA PRO A 147 -0.40 -9.23 4.40
C PRO A 147 0.99 -8.81 4.88
N THR A 148 1.21 -8.81 6.19
CA THR A 148 2.53 -8.45 6.76
C THR A 148 3.61 -9.45 6.37
N ARG A 149 3.31 -10.75 6.45
CA ARG A 149 4.26 -11.81 6.06
C ARG A 149 4.60 -11.72 4.58
N GLU A 150 3.58 -11.54 3.74
CA GLU A 150 3.76 -11.49 2.29
C GLU A 150 4.51 -10.23 1.85
N PHE A 151 4.20 -9.07 2.45
CA PHE A 151 4.95 -7.83 2.22
C PHE A 151 6.43 -7.99 2.60
N LYS A 152 6.73 -8.54 3.79
CA LYS A 152 8.10 -8.78 4.22
C LYS A 152 8.83 -9.79 3.32
N ALA A 153 8.15 -10.83 2.86
CA ALA A 153 8.72 -11.79 1.91
C ALA A 153 9.03 -11.14 0.56
N MET A 154 8.19 -10.24 0.08
CA MET A 154 8.46 -9.42 -1.11
C MET A 154 9.73 -8.58 -0.92
N VAL A 155 9.84 -7.86 0.19
CA VAL A 155 11.04 -7.06 0.52
C VAL A 155 12.28 -7.95 0.59
N ALA A 156 12.18 -9.11 1.21
CA ALA A 156 13.29 -10.07 1.27
C ALA A 156 13.75 -10.53 -0.12
N ALA A 157 12.80 -10.80 -1.03
CA ALA A 157 13.11 -11.19 -2.40
C ALA A 157 13.85 -10.08 -3.18
N PHE A 158 13.45 -8.82 -3.01
CA PHE A 158 14.17 -7.68 -3.59
C PHE A 158 15.58 -7.54 -2.99
N HIS A 159 15.71 -7.63 -1.68
CA HIS A 159 17.01 -7.58 -1.01
C HIS A 159 17.95 -8.70 -1.45
N GLU A 160 17.43 -9.92 -1.60
CA GLU A 160 18.19 -11.09 -2.06
C GLU A 160 18.69 -10.92 -3.51
N ALA A 161 17.88 -10.28 -4.36
CA ALA A 161 18.28 -9.91 -5.70
C ALA A 161 19.25 -8.71 -5.76
N GLY A 162 19.58 -8.10 -4.61
CA GLY A 162 20.47 -6.96 -4.53
C GLY A 162 19.80 -5.60 -4.83
N LEU A 163 18.46 -5.52 -4.70
CA LEU A 163 17.69 -4.27 -4.86
C LEU A 163 17.31 -3.70 -3.49
N GLU A 164 17.52 -2.41 -3.30
CA GLU A 164 16.90 -1.68 -2.18
C GLU A 164 15.39 -1.49 -2.43
N VAL A 165 14.63 -1.39 -1.36
CA VAL A 165 13.19 -1.07 -1.42
C VAL A 165 12.95 0.28 -0.78
N TYR A 166 12.39 1.20 -1.55
CA TYR A 166 11.90 2.50 -1.08
C TYR A 166 10.37 2.44 -1.04
N LEU A 167 9.80 3.15 -0.10
CA LEU A 167 8.35 3.28 0.04
C LEU A 167 7.96 4.74 -0.15
N ASP A 168 7.02 4.99 -1.04
CA ASP A 168 6.34 6.27 -1.11
C ASP A 168 5.37 6.38 0.08
N VAL A 169 5.59 7.38 0.91
CA VAL A 169 4.88 7.58 2.17
C VAL A 169 4.14 8.90 2.20
N VAL A 170 2.88 8.85 2.60
CA VAL A 170 1.96 10.00 2.61
C VAL A 170 1.99 10.67 3.98
N TYR A 171 2.98 11.53 4.22
CA TYR A 171 3.08 12.28 5.49
C TYR A 171 2.56 13.72 5.40
N ASN A 172 2.20 14.17 4.21
CA ASN A 172 1.77 15.54 3.92
C ASN A 172 0.28 15.81 4.21
N HIS A 173 -0.54 14.76 4.35
CA HIS A 173 -1.94 14.85 4.74
C HIS A 173 -2.38 13.57 5.46
N THR A 174 -3.56 13.61 6.02
CA THR A 174 -4.17 12.51 6.76
C THR A 174 -5.33 11.91 5.97
N GLY A 175 -5.77 10.70 6.36
CA GLY A 175 -6.77 9.92 5.62
C GLY A 175 -8.23 10.27 5.93
N GLU A 176 -8.51 11.42 6.56
CA GLU A 176 -9.87 11.79 6.98
C GLU A 176 -10.82 12.09 5.82
N GLY A 177 -10.34 12.04 4.59
CA GLY A 177 -11.14 12.35 3.43
C GLY A 177 -11.38 13.86 3.21
N GLY A 178 -12.13 14.19 2.18
CA GLY A 178 -12.46 15.57 1.86
C GLY A 178 -13.44 16.18 2.86
N LEU A 179 -13.39 17.48 2.97
CA LEU A 179 -14.44 18.26 3.64
C LEU A 179 -15.66 18.26 2.73
N PHE A 180 -16.64 17.46 3.02
CA PHE A 180 -17.89 17.44 2.28
C PHE A 180 -18.75 18.65 2.67
N GLN A 181 -19.20 19.42 1.69
CA GLN A 181 -20.19 20.46 1.95
C GLN A 181 -21.56 19.83 2.20
N HIS A 182 -22.28 20.40 3.17
CA HIS A 182 -23.63 19.95 3.45
C HIS A 182 -24.56 20.24 2.25
N PRO A 183 -25.27 19.23 1.71
CA PRO A 183 -26.02 19.38 0.47
C PRO A 183 -27.15 20.43 0.55
N GLU A 184 -27.72 20.62 1.75
CA GLU A 184 -28.83 21.55 1.99
C GLU A 184 -28.40 22.85 2.69
N ARG A 185 -27.13 22.97 3.12
CA ARG A 185 -26.62 24.13 3.84
C ARG A 185 -25.29 24.60 3.22
N PRO A 186 -25.36 25.43 2.17
CA PRO A 186 -24.16 25.94 1.50
C PRO A 186 -23.22 26.67 2.47
N GLY A 187 -21.94 26.31 2.44
CA GLY A 187 -20.94 26.88 3.35
C GLY A 187 -20.78 26.15 4.69
N GLU A 188 -21.66 25.18 5.02
CA GLU A 188 -21.47 24.31 6.17
C GLU A 188 -20.86 22.96 5.77
N LEU A 189 -20.08 22.40 6.67
CA LEU A 189 -19.51 21.06 6.49
C LEU A 189 -20.52 19.98 6.89
N ASP A 190 -20.64 18.96 6.07
CA ASP A 190 -21.39 17.76 6.41
C ASP A 190 -20.57 16.88 7.36
N LEU A 191 -20.71 17.15 8.65
CA LEU A 191 -20.00 16.37 9.69
C LEU A 191 -20.48 14.92 9.76
N ASP A 192 -21.60 14.59 9.10
CA ASP A 192 -22.10 13.23 9.05
C ASP A 192 -21.37 12.38 8.03
N LYS A 193 -20.78 13.03 7.03
CA LYS A 193 -19.91 12.40 6.02
C LYS A 193 -18.42 12.50 6.33
N ALA A 194 -18.03 13.24 7.37
CA ALA A 194 -16.62 13.32 7.76
C ALA A 194 -16.12 11.96 8.23
N GLU A 195 -15.19 11.39 7.48
CA GLU A 195 -14.52 10.15 7.86
C GLU A 195 -13.55 10.39 9.01
N LEU A 196 -13.69 9.63 10.10
CA LEU A 196 -12.81 9.70 11.27
C LEU A 196 -11.68 8.66 11.14
N LEU A 197 -10.95 8.69 10.03
CA LEU A 197 -9.87 7.75 9.73
C LEU A 197 -8.50 8.30 10.14
N ALA A 198 -8.40 8.84 11.37
CA ALA A 198 -7.17 9.46 11.85
C ALA A 198 -6.88 9.14 13.32
N PHE A 199 -5.69 9.50 13.77
CA PHE A 199 -5.29 9.41 15.18
C PHE A 199 -6.03 10.38 16.12
N ARG A 200 -6.91 11.21 15.58
CA ARG A 200 -7.71 12.19 16.35
C ARG A 200 -8.50 11.57 17.50
N GLY A 201 -8.97 10.35 17.29
CA GLY A 201 -9.72 9.63 18.32
C GLY A 201 -8.87 9.15 19.48
N LEU A 202 -7.55 9.10 19.32
CA LEU A 202 -6.60 8.69 20.35
C LEU A 202 -6.09 9.89 21.16
N ASP A 203 -5.39 10.81 20.51
CA ASP A 203 -4.88 12.02 21.13
C ASP A 203 -4.65 13.10 20.06
N TYR A 204 -5.64 13.96 19.90
CA TYR A 204 -5.60 14.96 18.84
C TYR A 204 -4.44 15.93 18.97
N ALA A 205 -4.20 16.44 20.16
CA ALA A 205 -3.15 17.42 20.41
C ALA A 205 -1.75 16.81 20.39
N GLY A 206 -1.63 15.52 20.72
CA GLY A 206 -0.36 14.81 20.72
C GLY A 206 0.12 14.40 19.33
N TYR A 207 -0.80 14.11 18.40
CA TYR A 207 -0.45 13.65 17.06
C TYR A 207 -0.42 14.76 16.01
N TYR A 208 -1.12 15.86 16.21
CA TYR A 208 -1.26 16.92 15.21
C TYR A 208 -0.78 18.28 15.73
N ALA A 209 -0.07 19.01 14.87
CA ALA A 209 0.20 20.42 15.12
C ALA A 209 -1.08 21.21 14.86
N LEU A 210 -1.70 21.66 15.94
CA LEU A 210 -2.95 22.42 15.86
C LEU A 210 -2.66 23.92 15.71
N VAL A 211 -3.30 24.56 14.75
CA VAL A 211 -3.40 26.02 14.74
C VAL A 211 -4.36 26.39 15.88
N ARG A 212 -3.86 27.08 16.89
CA ARG A 212 -4.75 27.70 17.88
C ARG A 212 -5.50 28.82 17.18
N GLU A 213 -6.79 28.64 16.99
CA GLU A 213 -7.65 29.79 16.82
C GLU A 213 -7.64 30.52 18.16
N ASP A 214 -7.19 31.77 18.15
CA ASP A 214 -7.39 32.65 19.30
C ASP A 214 -8.88 32.75 19.58
N PRO A 215 -9.32 32.72 20.86
CA PRO A 215 -10.71 32.66 21.23
C PRO A 215 -11.51 33.89 20.80
#